data_66c84cf4eb02016cc345156f26650cc4
#
_entry.id   66c84cf4eb02016cc345156f26650cc4
#
_cell.length_a   1.000
_cell.length_b   1.000
_cell.length_c   1.000
_cell.angle_alpha   90.00
_cell.angle_beta   90.00
_cell.angle_gamma   90.00
#
_symmetry.space_group_name_H-M   'P 1'
#
loop_
_entity.id
_entity.type
_entity.pdbx_description
1 polymer ?
#
loop_
_entity_poly.entity_id
_entity_poly.type
_entity_poly.pdbx_seq_one_letter_code
_entity_poly.pdbx_strand_id
1 'polypeptide(L)'
;MKKILALLLAVLMLCCCLTACSEKQENAAPADSAASAAPKTVSEETYYYICPLANLEYWLAHKAGLEDACAELGVTAKFVGDDGLDVDAMCAVIETALNDPNCAGIVMQANFADAYEPYVEQAAEKGIPVCYQTVDGVDGSKRLCFLGTDYVEYGKIMMRQAAEATGGKGAVIYSNNLSAGSASVEDITTGIKEEIKNWPDMTLVAEVDDTSDAAVAATKISAALLANEGVSVVIGGQSVSAIGAVTAIKEANMSDSVKVISIDRDSATLEAIQNGEIYSTVAGKQYTEVYYGVKLCYDFNHGAKNAFSADDAAANLVIAPSFIDTGALIINKDNVEKFVGFSYANR
;
A
#
# COMPACT_ATOMS: atom_id res chain seq x y z
N MET A 1 -39.89 -3.85 63.80
CA MET A 1 -40.00 -3.12 62.55
C MET A 1 -38.89 -3.42 61.54
N LYS A 2 -37.61 -3.54 61.89
CA LYS A 2 -36.52 -3.86 60.91
C LYS A 2 -36.55 -5.26 60.30
N LYS A 3 -37.14 -6.25 60.94
CA LYS A 3 -37.26 -7.66 60.40
C LYS A 3 -38.44 -7.81 59.42
N ILE A 4 -39.47 -6.98 59.50
CA ILE A 4 -40.64 -7.00 58.60
C ILE A 4 -40.29 -6.32 57.30
N LEU A 5 -39.44 -5.29 57.32
CA LEU A 5 -38.99 -4.59 56.12
C LEU A 5 -38.06 -5.43 55.26
N ALA A 6 -37.22 -6.27 55.87
CA ALA A 6 -36.33 -7.20 55.15
C ALA A 6 -37.11 -8.35 54.46
N LEU A 7 -38.21 -8.80 55.04
CA LEU A 7 -39.07 -9.85 54.47
C LEU A 7 -39.88 -9.31 53.26
N LEU A 8 -40.32 -8.06 53.31
CA LEU A 8 -41.02 -7.41 52.19
C LEU A 8 -40.07 -7.15 50.96
N LEU A 9 -38.82 -6.80 51.20
CA LEU A 9 -37.84 -6.65 50.12
C LEU A 9 -37.48 -8.01 49.47
N ALA A 10 -37.40 -9.09 50.22
CA ALA A 10 -37.12 -10.44 49.72
C ALA A 10 -38.27 -11.00 48.88
N VAL A 11 -39.54 -10.67 49.20
CA VAL A 11 -40.71 -11.09 48.45
C VAL A 11 -40.86 -10.30 47.15
N LEU A 12 -40.43 -9.02 47.12
CA LEU A 12 -40.46 -8.20 45.89
C LEU A 12 -39.42 -8.66 44.87
N MET A 13 -38.26 -9.17 45.30
CA MET A 13 -37.24 -9.73 44.40
C MET A 13 -37.61 -11.12 43.87
N LEU A 14 -38.46 -11.90 44.56
CA LEU A 14 -38.85 -13.21 44.09
C LEU A 14 -40.00 -13.19 43.09
N CYS A 15 -40.77 -12.10 43.02
CA CYS A 15 -41.84 -11.96 42.03
C CYS A 15 -41.38 -11.53 40.61
N CYS A 16 -40.14 -11.07 40.47
CA CYS A 16 -39.58 -10.69 39.15
C CYS A 16 -38.95 -11.85 38.38
N CYS A 17 -38.85 -13.06 38.98
CA CYS A 17 -38.19 -14.21 38.33
C CYS A 17 -39.14 -15.29 37.79
N LEU A 18 -40.50 -15.10 37.85
CA LEU A 18 -41.45 -16.14 37.49
C LEU A 18 -42.35 -15.82 36.28
N THR A 19 -41.97 -14.90 35.41
CA THR A 19 -42.73 -14.64 34.16
C THR A 19 -41.86 -14.79 32.89
N ALA A 20 -41.04 -15.84 32.83
CA ALA A 20 -40.31 -16.20 31.62
C ALA A 20 -40.22 -17.72 31.49
N CYS A 21 -41.34 -18.36 31.18
CA CYS A 21 -41.39 -19.65 30.50
C CYS A 21 -42.83 -19.99 30.14
N SER A 22 -43.24 -19.71 28.94
CA SER A 22 -44.11 -20.57 28.09
C SER A 22 -44.39 -19.86 26.76
N GLU A 23 -44.11 -20.62 25.73
CA GLU A 23 -44.76 -20.73 24.44
C GLU A 23 -44.08 -20.24 23.17
N LYS A 24 -43.84 -21.29 22.39
CA LYS A 24 -43.84 -21.42 20.92
C LYS A 24 -42.73 -20.83 20.08
N GLN A 25 -41.95 -21.77 19.62
CA GLN A 25 -41.16 -21.77 18.42
C GLN A 25 -42.04 -21.43 17.20
N GLU A 26 -41.86 -20.25 16.64
CA GLU A 26 -42.15 -19.97 15.24
C GLU A 26 -40.88 -19.36 14.61
N ASN A 27 -40.49 -19.97 13.48
CA ASN A 27 -39.35 -19.55 12.68
C ASN A 27 -39.48 -18.08 12.27
N ALA A 28 -38.64 -17.24 12.85
CA ALA A 28 -38.35 -15.89 12.33
C ALA A 28 -36.89 -15.85 11.88
N ALA A 29 -36.69 -15.47 10.63
CA ALA A 29 -35.39 -15.17 10.03
C ALA A 29 -34.62 -14.17 10.88
N PRO A 30 -33.29 -14.20 10.84
CA PRO A 30 -32.50 -13.24 11.57
C PRO A 30 -32.78 -11.84 11.04
N ALA A 31 -33.39 -11.01 11.88
CA ALA A 31 -33.52 -9.60 11.61
C ALA A 31 -32.10 -8.99 11.66
N ASP A 32 -31.65 -8.50 10.51
CA ASP A 32 -30.53 -7.57 10.38
C ASP A 32 -30.76 -6.41 11.36
N SER A 33 -30.09 -6.46 12.50
CA SER A 33 -29.95 -5.29 13.35
C SER A 33 -28.81 -4.43 12.76
N ALA A 34 -29.12 -3.75 11.66
CA ALA A 34 -28.37 -2.56 11.29
C ALA A 34 -28.57 -1.57 12.44
N ALA A 35 -27.62 -1.53 13.36
CA ALA A 35 -27.50 -0.44 14.30
C ALA A 35 -27.34 0.83 13.45
N SER A 36 -28.41 1.62 13.36
CA SER A 36 -28.38 2.96 12.81
C SER A 36 -27.39 3.76 13.66
N ALA A 37 -26.14 3.86 13.20
CA ALA A 37 -25.18 4.76 13.78
C ALA A 37 -25.78 6.18 13.65
N ALA A 38 -25.84 6.91 14.75
CA ALA A 38 -26.23 8.32 14.73
C ALA A 38 -25.32 9.05 13.72
N PRO A 39 -25.84 10.01 12.94
CA PRO A 39 -25.03 10.76 12.00
C PRO A 39 -23.88 11.42 12.76
N LYS A 40 -22.63 11.04 12.43
CA LYS A 40 -21.44 11.69 12.96
C LYS A 40 -21.45 13.14 12.49
N THR A 41 -21.28 14.08 13.40
CA THR A 41 -20.99 15.48 13.06
C THR A 41 -19.62 15.49 12.39
N VAL A 42 -19.57 15.94 11.13
CA VAL A 42 -18.31 16.09 10.39
C VAL A 42 -17.51 17.20 11.04
N SER A 43 -16.30 16.94 11.45
CA SER A 43 -15.34 17.96 11.91
C SER A 43 -14.94 18.87 10.73
N GLU A 44 -14.58 20.12 11.01
CA GLU A 44 -14.04 21.03 9.99
C GLU A 44 -12.63 20.63 9.54
N GLU A 45 -11.97 19.68 10.23
CA GLU A 45 -10.66 19.17 9.87
C GLU A 45 -10.62 18.54 8.50
N THR A 46 -9.58 18.89 7.75
CA THR A 46 -9.36 18.42 6.39
C THR A 46 -8.04 17.66 6.31
N TYR A 47 -8.11 16.43 5.79
CA TYR A 47 -6.94 15.62 5.49
C TYR A 47 -6.73 15.56 3.98
N TYR A 48 -5.50 15.84 3.57
CA TYR A 48 -5.11 15.93 2.17
C TYR A 48 -4.38 14.68 1.73
N TYR A 49 -4.67 14.23 0.51
CA TYR A 49 -3.77 13.41 -0.26
C TYR A 49 -3.27 14.22 -1.46
N ILE A 50 -1.94 14.31 -1.63
CA ILE A 50 -1.30 15.14 -2.65
C ILE A 50 -0.45 14.25 -3.57
N CYS A 51 -0.69 14.32 -4.91
CA CYS A 51 0.03 13.52 -5.89
C CYS A 51 0.25 14.26 -7.22
N PRO A 52 1.33 13.97 -7.95
CA PRO A 52 1.46 14.39 -9.35
C PRO A 52 0.61 13.52 -10.27
N LEU A 53 0.39 13.96 -11.53
CA LEU A 53 -0.39 13.20 -12.51
C LEU A 53 -1.75 12.75 -11.96
N ALA A 54 -2.46 13.65 -11.27
CA ALA A 54 -3.62 13.36 -10.43
C ALA A 54 -4.78 12.64 -11.16
N ASN A 55 -4.79 12.67 -12.50
CA ASN A 55 -5.80 12.04 -13.34
C ASN A 55 -5.52 10.56 -13.65
N LEU A 56 -4.39 9.98 -13.22
CA LEU A 56 -4.07 8.58 -13.49
C LEU A 56 -4.92 7.61 -12.66
N GLU A 57 -5.32 6.50 -13.28
CA GLU A 57 -6.02 5.39 -12.61
C GLU A 57 -5.21 4.83 -11.42
N TYR A 58 -3.89 4.89 -11.47
CA TYR A 58 -2.99 4.49 -10.39
C TYR A 58 -3.41 5.06 -9.03
N TRP A 59 -3.93 6.28 -9.00
CA TRP A 59 -4.29 6.97 -7.75
C TRP A 59 -5.65 6.57 -7.16
N LEU A 60 -6.46 5.79 -7.86
CA LEU A 60 -7.81 5.43 -7.38
C LEU A 60 -7.76 4.67 -6.04
N ALA A 61 -6.78 3.80 -5.84
CA ALA A 61 -6.60 3.09 -4.58
C ALA A 61 -6.24 4.05 -3.43
N HIS A 62 -5.39 5.03 -3.71
CA HIS A 62 -4.97 6.05 -2.74
C HIS A 62 -6.16 6.94 -2.34
N LYS A 63 -6.89 7.44 -3.35
CA LYS A 63 -8.10 8.24 -3.13
C LYS A 63 -9.12 7.48 -2.29
N ALA A 64 -9.34 6.21 -2.58
CA ALA A 64 -10.23 5.35 -1.82
C ALA A 64 -9.80 5.21 -0.36
N GLY A 65 -8.51 4.99 -0.09
CA GLY A 65 -7.98 4.92 1.27
C GLY A 65 -8.18 6.23 2.05
N LEU A 66 -7.94 7.37 1.40
CA LEU A 66 -8.22 8.69 1.96
C LEU A 66 -9.69 8.88 2.33
N GLU A 67 -10.59 8.63 1.37
CA GLU A 67 -12.04 8.83 1.53
C GLU A 67 -12.62 7.95 2.64
N ASP A 68 -12.23 6.67 2.69
CA ASP A 68 -12.73 5.74 3.71
C ASP A 68 -12.21 6.08 5.11
N ALA A 69 -10.92 6.41 5.23
CA ALA A 69 -10.38 6.84 6.52
C ALA A 69 -11.06 8.10 7.03
N CYS A 70 -11.24 9.11 6.16
CA CYS A 70 -11.91 10.35 6.53
C CYS A 70 -13.39 10.14 6.87
N ALA A 71 -14.10 9.31 6.12
CA ALA A 71 -15.50 8.98 6.39
C ALA A 71 -15.67 8.26 7.74
N GLU A 72 -14.77 7.31 8.07
CA GLU A 72 -14.77 6.62 9.36
C GLU A 72 -14.53 7.58 10.53
N LEU A 73 -13.60 8.52 10.35
CA LEU A 73 -13.21 9.50 11.36
C LEU A 73 -14.21 10.66 11.48
N GLY A 74 -15.08 10.87 10.48
CA GLY A 74 -16.01 12.00 10.43
C GLY A 74 -15.31 13.33 10.14
N VAL A 75 -14.32 13.33 9.26
CA VAL A 75 -13.52 14.49 8.82
C VAL A 75 -13.60 14.64 7.30
N THR A 76 -13.05 15.72 6.77
CA THR A 76 -13.09 16.03 5.34
C THR A 76 -11.88 15.46 4.60
N ALA A 77 -12.11 14.80 3.47
CA ALA A 77 -11.09 14.33 2.55
C ALA A 77 -10.87 15.32 1.40
N LYS A 78 -9.61 15.64 1.08
CA LYS A 78 -9.26 16.38 -0.14
C LYS A 78 -8.15 15.63 -0.89
N PHE A 79 -8.51 15.14 -2.07
CA PHE A 79 -7.58 14.57 -3.02
C PHE A 79 -7.24 15.65 -4.05
N VAL A 80 -5.96 16.06 -4.10
CA VAL A 80 -5.48 17.17 -4.93
C VAL A 80 -4.12 16.85 -5.54
N GLY A 81 -3.79 17.55 -6.63
CA GLY A 81 -2.49 17.38 -7.27
C GLY A 81 -2.39 18.21 -8.54
N ASP A 82 -1.28 18.05 -9.24
CA ASP A 82 -1.07 18.56 -10.58
C ASP A 82 -1.34 17.48 -11.62
N ASP A 83 -1.78 17.88 -12.83
CA ASP A 83 -2.02 16.94 -13.92
C ASP A 83 -0.73 16.53 -14.64
N GLY A 84 0.40 17.13 -14.29
CA GLY A 84 1.73 16.87 -14.81
C GLY A 84 2.74 16.39 -13.77
N LEU A 85 4.01 16.43 -14.17
CA LEU A 85 5.18 16.17 -13.31
C LEU A 85 5.99 17.47 -13.09
N ASP A 86 5.29 18.58 -12.86
CA ASP A 86 5.91 19.87 -12.63
C ASP A 86 6.18 20.06 -11.13
N VAL A 87 7.45 20.27 -10.76
CA VAL A 87 7.89 20.44 -9.37
C VAL A 87 7.28 21.69 -8.74
N ASP A 88 7.31 22.81 -9.47
CA ASP A 88 6.81 24.10 -8.96
C ASP A 88 5.30 24.06 -8.75
N ALA A 89 4.56 23.45 -9.70
CA ALA A 89 3.13 23.23 -9.57
C ALA A 89 2.80 22.36 -8.35
N MET A 90 3.55 21.27 -8.11
CA MET A 90 3.36 20.42 -6.94
C MET A 90 3.67 21.17 -5.64
N CYS A 91 4.75 21.95 -5.60
CA CYS A 91 5.06 22.80 -4.44
C CYS A 91 3.92 23.79 -4.14
N ALA A 92 3.33 24.40 -5.17
CA ALA A 92 2.19 25.33 -5.00
C ALA A 92 0.94 24.61 -4.46
N VAL A 93 0.69 23.34 -4.84
CA VAL A 93 -0.38 22.53 -4.27
C VAL A 93 -0.15 22.26 -2.78
N ILE A 94 1.07 21.90 -2.39
CA ILE A 94 1.43 21.69 -0.97
C ILE A 94 1.26 22.99 -0.18
N GLU A 95 1.75 24.10 -0.68
CA GLU A 95 1.60 25.41 -0.06
C GLU A 95 0.12 25.79 0.12
N THR A 96 -0.71 25.52 -0.89
CA THR A 96 -2.17 25.76 -0.82
C THR A 96 -2.80 24.93 0.31
N ALA A 97 -2.44 23.67 0.45
CA ALA A 97 -2.92 22.82 1.54
C ALA A 97 -2.46 23.34 2.90
N LEU A 98 -1.21 23.77 3.05
CA LEU A 98 -0.67 24.33 4.29
C LEU A 98 -1.28 25.67 4.68
N ASN A 99 -1.87 26.41 3.75
CA ASN A 99 -2.58 27.66 3.98
C ASN A 99 -4.08 27.50 4.21
N ASP A 100 -4.63 26.28 4.06
CA ASP A 100 -6.00 25.98 4.49
C ASP A 100 -6.04 25.94 6.03
N PRO A 101 -6.84 26.82 6.69
CA PRO A 101 -6.93 26.85 8.15
C PRO A 101 -7.47 25.54 8.74
N ASN A 102 -8.14 24.73 7.93
CA ASN A 102 -8.70 23.44 8.33
C ASN A 102 -7.76 22.27 8.04
N CYS A 103 -6.58 22.50 7.44
CA CYS A 103 -5.62 21.43 7.17
C CYS A 103 -5.13 20.78 8.46
N ALA A 104 -5.49 19.53 8.67
CA ALA A 104 -5.16 18.75 9.86
C ALA A 104 -4.15 17.63 9.59
N GLY A 105 -3.81 17.36 8.34
CA GLY A 105 -2.80 16.35 7.98
C GLY A 105 -2.66 16.19 6.47
N ILE A 106 -1.49 15.76 6.05
CA ILE A 106 -1.14 15.53 4.65
C ILE A 106 -0.56 14.12 4.51
N VAL A 107 -1.05 13.37 3.52
CA VAL A 107 -0.46 12.12 3.05
C VAL A 107 -0.04 12.33 1.61
N MET A 108 1.18 11.98 1.23
CA MET A 108 1.69 12.15 -0.13
C MET A 108 2.86 11.22 -0.44
N GLN A 109 3.22 11.12 -1.72
CA GLN A 109 4.50 10.54 -2.14
C GLN A 109 5.57 11.62 -2.23
N ALA A 110 6.79 11.32 -1.80
CA ALA A 110 7.92 12.24 -1.91
C ALA A 110 8.58 12.18 -3.30
N ASN A 111 7.79 12.35 -4.37
CA ASN A 111 8.29 12.26 -5.76
C ASN A 111 9.41 13.28 -6.06
N PHE A 112 9.42 14.40 -5.35
CA PHE A 112 10.43 15.44 -5.44
C PHE A 112 10.92 15.80 -4.02
N ALA A 113 11.52 14.80 -3.34
CA ALA A 113 11.83 14.85 -1.91
C ALA A 113 12.53 16.12 -1.46
N ASP A 114 13.62 16.51 -2.15
CA ASP A 114 14.40 17.73 -1.81
C ASP A 114 13.56 19.01 -1.96
N ALA A 115 12.69 19.08 -2.97
CA ALA A 115 11.84 20.24 -3.20
C ALA A 115 10.69 20.32 -2.19
N TYR A 116 10.23 19.18 -1.67
CA TYR A 116 9.11 19.10 -0.71
C TYR A 116 9.55 19.36 0.74
N GLU A 117 10.81 19.06 1.09
CA GLU A 117 11.26 19.13 2.49
C GLU A 117 11.05 20.50 3.15
N PRO A 118 11.29 21.68 2.51
CA PRO A 118 10.97 22.97 3.12
C PRO A 118 9.49 23.12 3.52
N TYR A 119 8.58 22.49 2.78
CA TYR A 119 7.14 22.52 3.10
C TYR A 119 6.78 21.53 4.22
N VAL A 120 7.50 20.41 4.31
CA VAL A 120 7.35 19.45 5.41
C VAL A 120 7.84 20.06 6.73
N GLU A 121 8.96 20.80 6.70
CA GLU A 121 9.43 21.58 7.84
C GLU A 121 8.41 22.64 8.26
N GLN A 122 7.84 23.37 7.29
CA GLN A 122 6.78 24.35 7.55
C GLN A 122 5.51 23.68 8.13
N ALA A 123 5.14 22.51 7.65
CA ALA A 123 4.02 21.72 8.20
C ALA A 123 4.28 21.37 9.67
N ALA A 124 5.48 20.88 9.99
CA ALA A 124 5.88 20.55 11.34
C ALA A 124 5.84 21.76 12.28
N GLU A 125 6.31 22.95 11.83
CA GLU A 125 6.23 24.21 12.57
C GLU A 125 4.77 24.64 12.86
N LYS A 126 3.86 24.38 11.91
CA LYS A 126 2.43 24.62 12.06
C LYS A 126 1.71 23.54 12.89
N GLY A 127 2.40 22.45 13.25
CA GLY A 127 1.81 21.30 13.94
C GLY A 127 0.93 20.43 13.04
N ILE A 128 1.10 20.50 11.71
CA ILE A 128 0.39 19.70 10.72
C ILE A 128 1.23 18.43 10.44
N PRO A 129 0.76 17.24 10.80
CA PRO A 129 1.50 15.99 10.53
C PRO A 129 1.51 15.68 9.03
N VAL A 130 2.68 15.24 8.54
CA VAL A 130 2.85 14.76 7.17
C VAL A 130 3.27 13.29 7.21
N CYS A 131 2.55 12.43 6.51
CA CYS A 131 2.95 11.06 6.26
C CYS A 131 3.35 10.89 4.78
N TYR A 132 4.50 10.29 4.56
CA TYR A 132 4.85 9.82 3.23
C TYR A 132 4.35 8.39 3.02
N GLN A 133 4.05 8.03 1.79
CA GLN A 133 3.69 6.67 1.41
C GLN A 133 4.34 6.28 0.08
N THR A 134 4.59 5.01 -0.14
CA THR A 134 5.24 4.41 -1.32
C THR A 134 6.65 4.95 -1.62
N VAL A 135 6.85 6.26 -1.62
CA VAL A 135 8.16 6.92 -1.81
C VAL A 135 8.44 7.80 -0.60
N ASP A 136 9.54 7.53 0.09
CA ASP A 136 9.96 8.29 1.27
C ASP A 136 10.70 9.59 0.92
N GLY A 137 10.77 10.50 1.88
CA GLY A 137 11.48 11.77 1.78
C GLY A 137 12.99 11.65 2.02
N VAL A 138 13.62 12.80 2.19
CA VAL A 138 15.06 12.88 2.50
C VAL A 138 15.35 12.35 3.92
N ASP A 139 16.60 11.93 4.13
CA ASP A 139 17.08 11.56 5.46
C ASP A 139 16.94 12.75 6.43
N GLY A 140 16.38 12.48 7.59
CA GLY A 140 16.14 13.50 8.60
C GLY A 140 14.90 14.38 8.40
N SER A 141 14.07 14.06 7.39
CA SER A 141 12.78 14.73 7.15
C SER A 141 11.94 14.83 8.43
N LYS A 142 11.20 15.95 8.56
CA LYS A 142 10.28 16.21 9.67
C LYS A 142 8.92 15.53 9.50
N ARG A 143 8.77 14.63 8.51
CA ARG A 143 7.57 13.82 8.37
C ARG A 143 7.28 13.01 9.65
N LEU A 144 6.00 12.74 9.91
CA LEU A 144 5.57 11.92 11.04
C LEU A 144 5.93 10.45 10.83
N CYS A 145 5.61 9.89 9.67
CA CYS A 145 5.80 8.49 9.34
C CYS A 145 5.95 8.29 7.84
N PHE A 146 6.71 7.26 7.44
CA PHE A 146 6.64 6.68 6.11
C PHE A 146 5.88 5.35 6.17
N LEU A 147 4.90 5.17 5.29
CA LEU A 147 4.13 3.94 5.13
C LEU A 147 4.40 3.38 3.74
N GLY A 148 4.94 2.19 3.67
CA GLY A 148 5.29 1.59 2.38
C GLY A 148 5.83 0.19 2.56
N THR A 149 6.41 -0.34 1.50
CA THR A 149 7.14 -1.59 1.54
C THR A 149 8.62 -1.29 1.39
N ASP A 150 9.44 -1.98 2.17
CA ASP A 150 10.89 -1.99 1.98
C ASP A 150 11.21 -2.59 0.59
N TYR A 151 11.83 -1.80 -0.29
CA TYR A 151 12.13 -2.23 -1.65
C TYR A 151 13.21 -3.33 -1.71
N VAL A 152 14.09 -3.45 -0.72
CA VAL A 152 14.98 -4.61 -0.61
C VAL A 152 14.17 -5.87 -0.35
N GLU A 153 13.19 -5.80 0.58
CA GLU A 153 12.29 -6.92 0.82
C GLU A 153 11.39 -7.22 -0.41
N TYR A 154 10.99 -6.20 -1.18
CA TYR A 154 10.32 -6.39 -2.46
C TYR A 154 11.13 -7.28 -3.40
N GLY A 155 12.40 -6.93 -3.61
CA GLY A 155 13.32 -7.72 -4.43
C GLY A 155 13.47 -9.16 -3.93
N LYS A 156 13.52 -9.36 -2.60
CA LYS A 156 13.55 -10.69 -1.99
C LYS A 156 12.26 -11.47 -2.27
N ILE A 157 11.10 -10.84 -2.16
CA ILE A 157 9.82 -11.47 -2.47
C ILE A 157 9.76 -11.87 -3.95
N MET A 158 10.17 -11.01 -4.88
CA MET A 158 10.22 -11.31 -6.31
C MET A 158 11.11 -12.52 -6.59
N MET A 159 12.28 -12.60 -5.96
CA MET A 159 13.19 -13.74 -6.13
C MET A 159 12.62 -15.03 -5.51
N ARG A 160 11.94 -14.97 -4.36
CA ARG A 160 11.22 -16.11 -3.78
C ARG A 160 10.12 -16.61 -4.71
N GLN A 161 9.36 -15.69 -5.34
CA GLN A 161 8.35 -16.06 -6.35
C GLN A 161 8.98 -16.70 -7.58
N ALA A 162 10.15 -16.25 -8.02
CA ALA A 162 10.90 -16.87 -9.11
C ALA A 162 11.35 -18.28 -8.73
N ALA A 163 11.85 -18.48 -7.52
CA ALA A 163 12.23 -19.80 -7.03
C ALA A 163 11.03 -20.74 -6.88
N GLU A 164 9.91 -20.27 -6.39
CA GLU A 164 8.65 -21.04 -6.32
C GLU A 164 8.20 -21.49 -7.73
N ALA A 165 8.20 -20.56 -8.69
CA ALA A 165 7.79 -20.84 -10.07
C ALA A 165 8.64 -21.89 -10.79
N THR A 166 9.92 -22.05 -10.38
CA THR A 166 10.91 -22.89 -11.06
C THR A 166 11.35 -24.10 -10.22
N GLY A 167 10.80 -24.27 -9.02
CA GLY A 167 11.27 -25.30 -8.08
C GLY A 167 12.69 -25.05 -7.57
N GLY A 168 13.11 -23.78 -7.52
CA GLY A 168 14.39 -23.32 -6.99
C GLY A 168 15.59 -23.61 -7.91
N LYS A 169 15.39 -23.67 -9.23
CA LYS A 169 16.44 -24.06 -10.18
C LYS A 169 16.42 -23.24 -11.46
N GLY A 170 17.60 -23.08 -12.07
CA GLY A 170 17.78 -22.50 -13.40
C GLY A 170 18.35 -21.09 -13.39
N ALA A 171 18.54 -20.55 -14.59
CA ALA A 171 19.08 -19.23 -14.78
C ALA A 171 17.97 -18.16 -14.72
N VAL A 172 18.31 -17.03 -14.12
CA VAL A 172 17.42 -15.86 -13.89
C VAL A 172 17.92 -14.70 -14.73
N ILE A 173 17.01 -14.05 -15.45
CA ILE A 173 17.22 -12.73 -16.04
C ILE A 173 16.44 -11.72 -15.20
N TYR A 174 17.06 -10.59 -14.85
CA TYR A 174 16.40 -9.46 -14.22
C TYR A 174 16.38 -8.27 -15.18
N SER A 175 15.22 -7.66 -15.40
CA SER A 175 15.04 -6.50 -16.27
C SER A 175 14.40 -5.37 -15.47
N ASN A 176 14.98 -4.17 -15.55
CA ASN A 176 14.47 -2.94 -14.92
C ASN A 176 15.13 -1.73 -15.59
N ASN A 177 14.68 -0.52 -15.30
CA ASN A 177 15.38 0.71 -15.68
C ASN A 177 16.60 0.94 -14.77
N LEU A 178 17.67 0.20 -15.03
CA LEU A 178 18.88 0.19 -14.18
C LEU A 178 19.66 1.51 -14.28
N SER A 179 19.49 2.26 -15.34
CA SER A 179 20.15 3.55 -15.56
C SER A 179 19.41 4.73 -14.93
N ALA A 180 18.24 4.52 -14.33
CA ALA A 180 17.44 5.60 -13.75
C ALA A 180 18.07 6.30 -12.54
N GLY A 181 19.03 5.66 -11.86
CA GLY A 181 19.63 6.18 -10.62
C GLY A 181 18.60 6.29 -9.48
N SER A 182 17.57 5.48 -9.51
CA SER A 182 16.49 5.46 -8.51
C SER A 182 16.84 4.52 -7.37
N ALA A 183 16.74 5.00 -6.13
CA ALA A 183 16.98 4.20 -4.94
C ALA A 183 16.11 2.94 -4.90
N SER A 184 14.85 3.02 -5.31
CA SER A 184 13.95 1.87 -5.35
C SER A 184 14.41 0.78 -6.33
N VAL A 185 15.02 1.16 -7.46
CA VAL A 185 15.59 0.20 -8.43
C VAL A 185 16.84 -0.49 -7.84
N GLU A 186 17.69 0.27 -7.17
CA GLU A 186 18.89 -0.25 -6.50
C GLU A 186 18.53 -1.20 -5.35
N ASP A 187 17.52 -0.86 -4.56
CA ASP A 187 17.06 -1.65 -3.43
C ASP A 187 16.41 -2.97 -3.91
N ILE A 188 15.54 -2.94 -4.93
CA ILE A 188 14.98 -4.18 -5.53
C ILE A 188 16.11 -5.06 -6.06
N THR A 189 17.08 -4.47 -6.76
CA THR A 189 18.24 -5.21 -7.30
C THR A 189 19.03 -5.85 -6.16
N THR A 190 19.24 -5.11 -5.08
CA THR A 190 19.93 -5.61 -3.87
C THR A 190 19.17 -6.79 -3.27
N GLY A 191 17.85 -6.66 -3.10
CA GLY A 191 17.00 -7.72 -2.57
C GLY A 191 17.05 -9.00 -3.40
N ILE A 192 16.99 -8.90 -4.74
CA ILE A 192 17.13 -10.04 -5.63
C ILE A 192 18.50 -10.72 -5.46
N LYS A 193 19.59 -9.92 -5.42
CA LYS A 193 20.96 -10.42 -5.28
C LYS A 193 21.24 -11.02 -3.90
N GLU A 194 20.55 -10.57 -2.87
CA GLU A 194 20.63 -11.17 -1.54
C GLU A 194 19.87 -12.47 -1.46
N GLU A 195 18.63 -12.50 -1.91
CA GLU A 195 17.75 -13.66 -1.80
C GLU A 195 18.20 -14.84 -2.66
N ILE A 196 18.74 -14.60 -3.86
CA ILE A 196 19.19 -15.68 -4.75
C ILE A 196 20.29 -16.56 -4.11
N LYS A 197 21.04 -16.03 -3.13
CA LYS A 197 22.05 -16.78 -2.38
C LYS A 197 21.45 -17.95 -1.57
N ASN A 198 20.17 -17.88 -1.27
CA ASN A 198 19.41 -18.92 -0.57
C ASN A 198 19.00 -20.07 -1.52
N TRP A 199 19.22 -19.91 -2.83
CA TRP A 199 18.81 -20.83 -3.88
C TRP A 199 20.04 -21.30 -4.69
N PRO A 200 20.83 -22.27 -4.19
CA PRO A 200 22.14 -22.64 -4.77
C PRO A 200 22.07 -23.17 -6.20
N ASP A 201 20.92 -23.68 -6.64
CA ASP A 201 20.70 -24.16 -8.01
C ASP A 201 20.13 -23.05 -8.94
N MET A 202 20.06 -21.79 -8.48
CA MET A 202 19.67 -20.64 -9.28
C MET A 202 20.83 -19.67 -9.48
N THR A 203 20.92 -19.05 -10.66
CA THR A 203 21.99 -18.10 -10.97
C THR A 203 21.43 -16.89 -11.72
N LEU A 204 21.71 -15.68 -11.28
CA LEU A 204 21.42 -14.46 -12.02
C LEU A 204 22.45 -14.33 -13.17
N VAL A 205 22.01 -14.55 -14.41
CA VAL A 205 22.88 -14.59 -15.58
C VAL A 205 22.89 -13.29 -16.38
N ALA A 206 21.86 -12.47 -16.25
CA ALA A 206 21.79 -11.17 -16.91
C ALA A 206 20.97 -10.16 -16.12
N GLU A 207 21.45 -8.93 -16.13
CA GLU A 207 20.73 -7.73 -15.72
C GLU A 207 20.50 -6.87 -16.96
N VAL A 208 19.25 -6.56 -17.26
CA VAL A 208 18.83 -5.86 -18.48
C VAL A 208 18.31 -4.48 -18.12
N ASP A 209 18.94 -3.44 -18.66
CA ASP A 209 18.44 -2.07 -18.56
C ASP A 209 17.42 -1.82 -19.68
N ASP A 210 16.15 -1.76 -19.34
CA ASP A 210 15.03 -1.62 -20.27
C ASP A 210 14.56 -0.17 -20.47
N THR A 211 15.13 0.77 -19.73
CA THR A 211 14.80 2.20 -19.82
C THR A 211 13.30 2.52 -19.65
N SER A 212 12.57 1.70 -18.90
CA SER A 212 11.11 1.78 -18.69
C SER A 212 10.29 1.70 -20.00
N ASP A 213 10.78 0.94 -20.99
CA ASP A 213 10.11 0.74 -22.29
C ASP A 213 9.94 -0.74 -22.59
N ALA A 214 8.70 -1.16 -22.83
CA ALA A 214 8.37 -2.58 -23.05
C ALA A 214 8.99 -3.15 -24.36
N ALA A 215 9.16 -2.35 -25.40
CA ALA A 215 9.78 -2.78 -26.65
C ALA A 215 11.30 -2.92 -26.50
N VAL A 216 11.92 -2.01 -25.75
CA VAL A 216 13.34 -2.10 -25.37
C VAL A 216 13.56 -3.32 -24.49
N ALA A 217 12.68 -3.54 -23.49
CA ALA A 217 12.70 -4.74 -22.65
C ALA A 217 12.63 -6.02 -23.49
N ALA A 218 11.64 -6.12 -24.40
CA ALA A 218 11.47 -7.28 -25.27
C ALA A 218 12.75 -7.57 -26.09
N THR A 219 13.30 -6.52 -26.72
CA THR A 219 14.50 -6.64 -27.57
C THR A 219 15.71 -7.13 -26.75
N LYS A 220 15.98 -6.51 -25.61
CA LYS A 220 17.15 -6.83 -24.79
C LYS A 220 17.00 -8.17 -24.05
N ILE A 221 15.79 -8.50 -23.60
CA ILE A 221 15.50 -9.81 -22.97
C ILE A 221 15.64 -10.93 -24.02
N SER A 222 15.17 -10.73 -25.27
CA SER A 222 15.38 -11.69 -26.37
C SER A 222 16.87 -11.97 -26.59
N ALA A 223 17.69 -10.92 -26.61
CA ALA A 223 19.13 -11.06 -26.73
C ALA A 223 19.75 -11.82 -25.54
N ALA A 224 19.29 -11.55 -24.30
CA ALA A 224 19.74 -12.25 -23.12
C ALA A 224 19.33 -13.73 -23.09
N LEU A 225 18.10 -14.06 -23.56
CA LEU A 225 17.63 -15.44 -23.71
C LEU A 225 18.50 -16.24 -24.69
N LEU A 226 18.92 -15.61 -25.81
CA LEU A 226 19.79 -16.24 -26.80
C LEU A 226 21.23 -16.41 -26.31
N ALA A 227 21.69 -15.51 -25.44
CA ALA A 227 23.07 -15.53 -24.92
C ALA A 227 23.29 -16.46 -23.74
N ASN A 228 22.23 -16.89 -23.06
CA ASN A 228 22.30 -17.66 -21.83
C ASN A 228 21.43 -18.93 -21.92
N GLU A 229 22.08 -20.08 -21.72
CA GLU A 229 21.38 -21.37 -21.68
C GLU A 229 20.71 -21.60 -20.32
N GLY A 230 19.61 -22.34 -20.28
CA GLY A 230 18.95 -22.78 -19.06
C GLY A 230 18.19 -21.69 -18.35
N VAL A 231 17.85 -20.59 -19.03
CA VAL A 231 16.96 -19.55 -18.45
C VAL A 231 15.60 -20.16 -18.13
N SER A 232 15.18 -20.04 -16.88
CA SER A 232 13.92 -20.59 -16.37
C SER A 232 12.94 -19.50 -15.91
N VAL A 233 13.45 -18.30 -15.65
CA VAL A 233 12.60 -17.19 -15.20
C VAL A 233 13.18 -15.83 -15.59
N VAL A 234 12.28 -14.92 -15.93
CA VAL A 234 12.57 -13.48 -16.07
C VAL A 234 11.82 -12.73 -14.98
N ILE A 235 12.54 -11.89 -14.22
CA ILE A 235 11.98 -10.99 -13.22
C ILE A 235 11.94 -9.59 -13.84
N GLY A 236 10.73 -9.03 -14.02
CA GLY A 236 10.52 -7.65 -14.46
C GLY A 236 10.34 -6.74 -13.25
N GLY A 237 11.28 -5.83 -13.04
CA GLY A 237 11.27 -4.85 -11.94
C GLY A 237 10.33 -3.65 -12.15
N GLN A 238 9.67 -3.61 -13.30
CA GLN A 238 8.54 -2.72 -13.62
C GLN A 238 7.50 -3.53 -14.39
N SER A 239 6.24 -3.07 -14.43
CA SER A 239 5.19 -3.74 -15.19
C SER A 239 5.54 -3.81 -16.69
N VAL A 240 6.10 -2.74 -17.25
CA VAL A 240 6.57 -2.70 -18.65
C VAL A 240 7.69 -3.69 -18.92
N SER A 241 8.58 -3.91 -17.96
CA SER A 241 9.65 -4.92 -18.05
C SER A 241 9.08 -6.34 -18.20
N ALA A 242 8.06 -6.65 -17.38
CA ALA A 242 7.39 -7.96 -17.40
C ALA A 242 6.60 -8.18 -18.70
N ILE A 243 5.90 -7.17 -19.20
CA ILE A 243 5.19 -7.23 -20.49
C ILE A 243 6.17 -7.42 -21.65
N GLY A 244 7.33 -6.73 -21.62
CA GLY A 244 8.40 -6.96 -22.57
C GLY A 244 8.96 -8.38 -22.48
N ALA A 245 9.11 -8.94 -21.28
CA ALA A 245 9.54 -10.32 -21.07
C ALA A 245 8.54 -11.33 -21.68
N VAL A 246 7.24 -11.13 -21.46
CA VAL A 246 6.18 -11.95 -22.08
C VAL A 246 6.32 -11.96 -23.60
N THR A 247 6.54 -10.78 -24.21
CA THR A 247 6.73 -10.66 -25.66
C THR A 247 7.97 -11.43 -26.13
N ALA A 248 9.12 -11.22 -25.50
CA ALA A 248 10.37 -11.89 -25.82
C ALA A 248 10.27 -13.42 -25.74
N ILE A 249 9.64 -13.92 -24.68
CA ILE A 249 9.46 -15.36 -24.43
C ILE A 249 8.52 -15.99 -25.47
N LYS A 250 7.44 -15.31 -25.85
CA LYS A 250 6.54 -15.77 -26.91
C LYS A 250 7.24 -15.86 -28.27
N GLU A 251 7.98 -14.81 -28.66
CA GLU A 251 8.74 -14.79 -29.91
C GLU A 251 9.82 -15.86 -29.97
N ALA A 252 10.42 -16.18 -28.81
CA ALA A 252 11.39 -17.28 -28.70
C ALA A 252 10.76 -18.67 -28.62
N ASN A 253 9.42 -18.79 -28.59
CA ASN A 253 8.67 -20.04 -28.37
C ASN A 253 9.06 -20.74 -27.05
N MET A 254 9.33 -19.99 -25.98
CA MET A 254 9.78 -20.48 -24.67
C MET A 254 8.69 -20.39 -23.58
N SER A 255 7.43 -20.12 -23.92
CA SER A 255 6.34 -19.87 -22.96
C SER A 255 6.09 -21.03 -21.98
N ASP A 256 6.39 -22.26 -22.37
CA ASP A 256 6.24 -23.43 -21.49
C ASP A 256 7.39 -23.59 -20.50
N SER A 257 8.58 -23.08 -20.83
CA SER A 257 9.83 -23.30 -20.09
C SER A 257 10.31 -22.12 -19.27
N VAL A 258 9.95 -20.89 -19.63
CA VAL A 258 10.37 -19.67 -18.93
C VAL A 258 9.18 -18.99 -18.26
N LYS A 259 9.32 -18.74 -16.97
CA LYS A 259 8.29 -18.04 -16.17
C LYS A 259 8.59 -16.54 -16.10
N VAL A 260 7.57 -15.74 -15.84
CA VAL A 260 7.71 -14.29 -15.65
C VAL A 260 7.18 -13.91 -14.26
N ILE A 261 7.99 -13.16 -13.51
CA ILE A 261 7.59 -12.49 -12.27
C ILE A 261 7.51 -10.99 -12.57
N SER A 262 6.43 -10.37 -12.13
CA SER A 262 6.16 -8.94 -12.35
C SER A 262 6.11 -8.16 -11.04
N ILE A 263 5.99 -6.86 -11.16
CA ILE A 263 5.65 -5.91 -10.11
C ILE A 263 4.38 -5.15 -10.52
N ASP A 264 3.70 -4.56 -9.53
CA ASP A 264 2.46 -3.79 -9.70
C ASP A 264 1.24 -4.61 -10.15
N ARG A 265 0.10 -3.94 -10.36
CA ARG A 265 -1.17 -4.58 -10.67
C ARG A 265 -2.00 -3.80 -11.67
N ASP A 266 -1.33 -3.20 -12.66
CA ASP A 266 -2.03 -2.59 -13.77
C ASP A 266 -2.83 -3.64 -14.57
N SER A 267 -3.79 -3.15 -15.37
CA SER A 267 -4.72 -4.03 -16.10
C SER A 267 -4.01 -5.03 -17.02
N ALA A 268 -2.92 -4.62 -17.67
CA ALA A 268 -2.16 -5.48 -18.59
C ALA A 268 -1.45 -6.62 -17.81
N THR A 269 -0.86 -6.30 -16.66
CA THR A 269 -0.24 -7.31 -15.78
C THR A 269 -1.27 -8.32 -15.26
N LEU A 270 -2.43 -7.84 -14.79
CA LEU A 270 -3.51 -8.73 -14.31
C LEU A 270 -4.05 -9.62 -15.42
N GLU A 271 -4.26 -9.09 -16.62
CA GLU A 271 -4.68 -9.87 -17.79
C GLU A 271 -3.64 -10.93 -18.19
N ALA A 272 -2.36 -10.58 -18.17
CA ALA A 272 -1.28 -11.52 -18.46
C ALA A 272 -1.19 -12.66 -17.41
N ILE A 273 -1.52 -12.39 -16.14
CA ILE A 273 -1.64 -13.44 -15.10
C ILE A 273 -2.87 -14.33 -15.39
N GLN A 274 -4.02 -13.75 -15.76
CA GLN A 274 -5.21 -14.52 -16.12
C GLN A 274 -4.95 -15.44 -17.31
N ASN A 275 -4.18 -14.98 -18.30
CA ASN A 275 -3.79 -15.74 -19.47
C ASN A 275 -2.69 -16.77 -19.18
N GLY A 276 -2.07 -16.75 -17.99
CA GLY A 276 -0.96 -17.63 -17.61
C GLY A 276 0.38 -17.26 -18.21
N GLU A 277 0.51 -16.04 -18.73
CA GLU A 277 1.73 -15.50 -19.34
C GLU A 277 2.70 -14.93 -18.31
N ILE A 278 2.17 -14.41 -17.20
CA ILE A 278 2.89 -14.01 -16.00
C ILE A 278 2.50 -14.99 -14.87
N TYR A 279 3.50 -15.51 -14.16
CA TYR A 279 3.29 -16.45 -13.05
C TYR A 279 2.70 -15.74 -11.84
N SER A 280 3.32 -14.62 -11.42
CA SER A 280 2.85 -13.79 -10.32
C SER A 280 3.35 -12.36 -10.45
N THR A 281 2.67 -11.45 -9.77
CA THR A 281 3.13 -10.08 -9.54
C THR A 281 3.20 -9.78 -8.06
N VAL A 282 4.12 -8.88 -7.70
CA VAL A 282 4.26 -8.33 -6.35
C VAL A 282 3.77 -6.89 -6.38
N ALA A 283 2.76 -6.55 -5.59
CA ALA A 283 2.11 -5.25 -5.61
C ALA A 283 2.09 -4.57 -4.24
N GLY A 284 2.16 -3.25 -4.23
CA GLY A 284 2.00 -2.43 -3.03
C GLY A 284 0.56 -2.40 -2.52
N LYS A 285 0.40 -1.95 -1.28
CA LYS A 285 -0.90 -1.83 -0.62
C LYS A 285 -1.31 -0.35 -0.47
N GLN A 286 -1.31 0.37 -1.57
CA GLN A 286 -1.51 1.82 -1.62
C GLN A 286 -2.76 2.31 -0.85
N TYR A 287 -3.87 1.58 -0.97
CA TYR A 287 -5.07 1.87 -0.16
C TYR A 287 -4.76 1.85 1.34
N THR A 288 -4.07 0.79 1.80
CA THR A 288 -3.71 0.58 3.21
C THR A 288 -2.76 1.67 3.70
N GLU A 289 -1.78 2.03 2.88
CA GLU A 289 -0.79 3.07 3.18
C GLU A 289 -1.46 4.42 3.44
N VAL A 290 -2.36 4.84 2.55
CA VAL A 290 -3.07 6.11 2.70
C VAL A 290 -4.08 6.07 3.83
N TYR A 291 -4.86 4.98 3.93
CA TYR A 291 -5.85 4.82 4.99
C TYR A 291 -5.23 4.95 6.38
N TYR A 292 -4.12 4.25 6.64
CA TYR A 292 -3.42 4.35 7.92
C TYR A 292 -2.59 5.63 8.05
N GLY A 293 -2.09 6.20 6.96
CA GLY A 293 -1.45 7.51 6.98
C GLY A 293 -2.37 8.60 7.50
N VAL A 294 -3.62 8.64 7.02
CA VAL A 294 -4.66 9.55 7.54
C VAL A 294 -4.95 9.29 9.01
N LYS A 295 -5.09 8.02 9.42
CA LYS A 295 -5.36 7.68 10.82
C LYS A 295 -4.22 8.08 11.74
N LEU A 296 -2.96 7.93 11.32
CA LEU A 296 -1.80 8.40 12.09
C LEU A 296 -1.78 9.93 12.23
N CYS A 297 -2.09 10.66 11.15
CA CYS A 297 -2.24 12.11 11.23
C CYS A 297 -3.36 12.51 12.21
N TYR A 298 -4.48 11.81 12.16
CA TYR A 298 -5.60 12.05 13.07
C TYR A 298 -5.23 11.76 14.53
N ASP A 299 -4.59 10.61 14.79
CA ASP A 299 -4.14 10.23 16.13
C ASP A 299 -3.10 11.21 16.69
N PHE A 300 -2.22 11.73 15.83
CA PHE A 300 -1.28 12.79 16.20
C PHE A 300 -2.00 14.03 16.75
N ASN A 301 -3.10 14.42 16.14
CA ASN A 301 -3.87 15.59 16.56
C ASN A 301 -4.74 15.33 17.79
N HIS A 302 -5.31 14.12 17.93
CA HIS A 302 -6.41 13.86 18.87
C HIS A 302 -6.10 12.92 20.04
N GLY A 303 -5.21 11.98 19.84
CA GLY A 303 -5.19 10.87 20.79
C GLY A 303 -3.93 10.75 21.56
N ALA A 304 -2.89 10.87 20.91
CA ALA A 304 -1.70 10.25 21.38
C ALA A 304 -0.87 11.11 22.31
N LYS A 305 -1.12 12.42 22.39
CA LYS A 305 -0.47 13.26 23.43
C LYS A 305 -0.78 12.78 24.85
N ASN A 306 -1.89 12.07 25.03
CA ASN A 306 -2.30 11.52 26.32
C ASN A 306 -1.91 10.05 26.53
N ALA A 307 -1.39 9.38 25.49
CA ALA A 307 -1.01 7.96 25.56
C ALA A 307 0.41 7.73 26.08
N PHE A 308 1.23 8.77 26.10
CA PHE A 308 2.61 8.70 26.61
C PHE A 308 2.69 9.05 28.09
N SER A 309 3.65 8.41 28.77
CA SER A 309 4.05 8.87 30.10
C SER A 309 4.64 10.28 30.04
N ALA A 310 4.66 10.98 31.16
CA ALA A 310 5.32 12.30 31.25
C ALA A 310 6.81 12.19 30.86
N ASP A 311 7.45 11.06 31.17
CA ASP A 311 8.85 10.80 30.85
C ASP A 311 9.07 10.63 29.34
N ASP A 312 8.16 9.95 28.63
CA ASP A 312 8.20 9.78 27.17
C ASP A 312 8.04 11.15 26.47
N ALA A 313 7.11 11.96 26.94
CA ALA A 313 6.91 13.32 26.42
C ALA A 313 8.15 14.20 26.66
N ALA A 314 8.78 14.10 27.84
CA ALA A 314 10.02 14.83 28.14
C ALA A 314 11.20 14.35 27.29
N ALA A 315 11.20 13.08 26.87
CA ALA A 315 12.20 12.50 25.97
C ALA A 315 11.94 12.79 24.47
N ASN A 316 10.89 13.56 24.13
CA ASN A 316 10.45 13.81 22.76
C ASN A 316 10.16 12.52 21.96
N LEU A 317 9.69 11.48 22.62
CA LEU A 317 9.29 10.26 21.92
C LEU A 317 8.06 10.53 21.06
N VAL A 318 8.17 10.17 19.80
CA VAL A 318 7.12 10.38 18.80
C VAL A 318 6.09 9.26 18.88
N ILE A 319 4.83 9.62 18.72
CA ILE A 319 3.66 8.75 18.78
C ILE A 319 3.67 7.64 17.72
N ALA A 320 4.10 7.98 16.51
CA ALA A 320 4.15 7.07 15.39
C ALA A 320 5.57 6.50 15.21
N PRO A 321 5.72 5.25 14.81
CA PRO A 321 7.00 4.77 14.33
C PRO A 321 7.42 5.58 13.10
N SER A 322 8.72 5.75 12.87
CA SER A 322 9.22 6.49 11.71
C SER A 322 8.93 5.77 10.39
N PHE A 323 8.73 4.45 10.43
CA PHE A 323 8.41 3.60 9.29
C PHE A 323 7.41 2.52 9.68
N ILE A 324 6.42 2.31 8.81
CA ILE A 324 5.49 1.18 8.88
C ILE A 324 5.58 0.40 7.59
N ASP A 325 6.14 -0.81 7.67
CA ASP A 325 6.10 -1.75 6.56
C ASP A 325 4.66 -2.29 6.40
N THR A 326 4.04 -1.96 5.29
CA THR A 326 2.71 -2.43 4.93
C THR A 326 2.74 -3.81 4.30
N GLY A 327 3.93 -4.32 3.99
CA GLY A 327 4.16 -5.57 3.29
C GLY A 327 3.65 -5.54 1.84
N ALA A 328 3.98 -6.57 1.10
CA ALA A 328 3.59 -6.72 -0.29
C ALA A 328 2.40 -7.69 -0.46
N LEU A 329 1.66 -7.49 -1.55
CA LEU A 329 0.60 -8.36 -2.02
C LEU A 329 1.13 -9.21 -3.18
N ILE A 330 0.98 -10.54 -3.08
CA ILE A 330 1.30 -11.44 -4.19
C ILE A 330 0.01 -11.77 -4.92
N ILE A 331 -0.04 -11.46 -6.22
CA ILE A 331 -1.15 -11.79 -7.11
C ILE A 331 -0.68 -12.82 -8.13
N ASN A 332 -1.40 -13.92 -8.21
CA ASN A 332 -1.14 -15.03 -9.11
C ASN A 332 -2.45 -15.61 -9.67
N LYS A 333 -2.37 -16.72 -10.39
CA LYS A 333 -3.55 -17.38 -11.00
C LYS A 333 -4.67 -17.70 -9.99
N ASP A 334 -4.34 -17.99 -8.73
CA ASP A 334 -5.30 -18.43 -7.73
C ASP A 334 -6.16 -17.29 -7.18
N ASN A 335 -5.68 -16.05 -7.29
CA ASN A 335 -6.35 -14.89 -6.69
C ASN A 335 -6.59 -13.71 -7.64
N VAL A 336 -6.06 -13.74 -8.85
CA VAL A 336 -6.14 -12.63 -9.82
C VAL A 336 -7.58 -12.20 -10.13
N GLU A 337 -8.53 -13.13 -10.13
CA GLU A 337 -9.96 -12.85 -10.37
C GLU A 337 -10.56 -11.86 -9.36
N LYS A 338 -9.95 -11.73 -8.18
CA LYS A 338 -10.39 -10.76 -7.16
C LYS A 338 -9.97 -9.33 -7.48
N PHE A 339 -9.05 -9.15 -8.43
CA PHE A 339 -8.47 -7.87 -8.81
C PHE A 339 -8.90 -7.41 -10.19
N VAL A 340 -9.23 -8.36 -11.08
CA VAL A 340 -9.72 -8.05 -12.44
C VAL A 340 -11.15 -7.53 -12.37
N GLY A 341 -11.40 -6.39 -13.03
CA GLY A 341 -12.71 -5.75 -13.01
C GLY A 341 -13.05 -5.03 -11.69
N PHE A 342 -12.21 -5.16 -10.66
CA PHE A 342 -12.32 -4.33 -9.49
C PHE A 342 -11.75 -2.95 -9.80
N SER A 343 -12.62 -1.96 -9.85
CA SER A 343 -12.20 -0.56 -9.94
C SER A 343 -12.62 0.18 -8.68
N TYR A 344 -11.69 0.84 -8.05
CA TYR A 344 -11.99 1.76 -6.95
C TYR A 344 -12.92 2.91 -7.38
N ALA A 345 -13.07 3.16 -8.69
CA ALA A 345 -14.00 4.16 -9.21
C ALA A 345 -15.47 3.73 -9.11
N ASN A 346 -15.73 2.43 -8.97
CA ASN A 346 -17.09 1.83 -9.02
C ASN A 346 -17.54 1.25 -7.67
N ARG A 347 -16.90 1.61 -6.57
CA ARG A 347 -17.24 1.13 -5.23
C ARG A 347 -18.32 1.96 -4.55
#